data_2d7f90b6a7fc156cf5eed98621957fd9
#
_entry.id   2d7f90b6a7fc156cf5eed98621957fd9
#
_cell.length_a   1.000
_cell.length_b   1.000
_cell.length_c   1.000
_cell.angle_alpha   90.00
_cell.angle_beta   90.00
_cell.angle_gamma   90.00
#
_symmetry.space_group_name_H-M   'P 1'
#
loop_
_entity.id
_entity.type
_entity.pdbx_description
1 polymer ?
#
loop_
_entity_poly.entity_id
_entity_poly.type
_entity_poly.pdbx_seq_one_letter_code
_entity_poly.pdbx_strand_id
1 'polypeptide(L)'
;GYGYIKFDADQNLGRSYGVDCFVEKPSIEKAKEYVADELYLWNSGMFVWKVSTILDCFKKFMPDTYEGLLKIKAAVGTADENAVLEAEFPNLESQSVDYGIMEKADSIYTLPGNFGWDDVGSWLAVGRIKKNDDNSNVINGNVVAVNTKGCVIEGGEKLIATVGLR
;
A
#
# COMPACT_ATOMS: atom_id res chain seq x y z
N GLY A 1 10.20 -1.88 3.53
CA GLY A 1 9.80 -0.80 2.87
C GLY A 1 8.35 -0.33 3.02
N TYR A 2 7.90 -0.01 4.25
CA TYR A 2 6.59 0.61 4.47
C TYR A 2 6.74 2.11 4.71
N GLY A 3 5.65 2.87 4.54
CA GLY A 3 5.52 4.22 5.04
C GLY A 3 5.24 4.22 6.55
N TYR A 4 5.54 5.32 7.20
CA TYR A 4 5.34 5.53 8.64
C TYR A 4 4.55 6.80 8.88
N ILE A 5 3.69 6.75 9.88
CA ILE A 5 2.84 7.86 10.31
C ILE A 5 3.19 8.15 11.76
N LYS A 6 3.69 9.35 12.04
CA LYS A 6 3.79 9.85 13.41
C LYS A 6 2.51 10.55 13.78
N PHE A 7 1.88 10.13 14.86
CA PHE A 7 0.66 10.76 15.34
C PHE A 7 0.91 11.62 16.57
N ASP A 8 0.07 12.63 16.72
CA ASP A 8 0.04 13.51 17.88
C ASP A 8 -0.95 12.92 18.91
N ALA A 9 -0.41 12.43 20.03
CA ALA A 9 -1.22 11.84 21.11
C ALA A 9 -2.15 12.85 21.78
N ASP A 10 -1.81 14.14 21.75
CA ASP A 10 -2.61 15.22 22.34
C ASP A 10 -3.79 15.62 21.44
N GLN A 11 -3.69 15.37 20.12
CA GLN A 11 -4.79 15.58 19.16
C GLN A 11 -5.67 14.34 19.02
N ASN A 12 -6.28 13.92 20.11
CA ASN A 12 -7.16 12.74 20.15
C ASN A 12 -8.61 13.12 19.84
N LEU A 13 -9.18 12.50 18.80
CA LEU A 13 -10.60 12.63 18.42
C LEU A 13 -11.37 11.32 18.67
N GLY A 14 -11.17 10.71 19.81
CA GLY A 14 -11.78 9.46 20.22
C GLY A 14 -10.99 8.24 19.75
N ARG A 15 -11.20 7.77 18.52
CA ARG A 15 -10.50 6.60 17.95
C ARG A 15 -9.42 6.99 16.94
N SER A 16 -9.32 8.26 16.58
CA SER A 16 -8.37 8.78 15.61
C SER A 16 -7.49 9.86 16.24
N TYR A 17 -6.31 10.06 15.68
CA TYR A 17 -5.32 11.02 16.13
C TYR A 17 -4.90 11.93 14.98
N GLY A 18 -4.59 13.18 15.27
CA GLY A 18 -3.92 14.06 14.31
C GLY A 18 -2.58 13.47 13.89
N VAL A 19 -2.19 13.66 12.63
CA VAL A 19 -0.89 13.23 12.12
C VAL A 19 0.10 14.39 12.21
N ASP A 20 1.22 14.16 12.88
CA ASP A 20 2.34 15.10 12.98
C ASP A 20 3.22 15.05 11.72
N CYS A 21 3.58 13.85 11.27
CA CYS A 21 4.26 13.69 10.00
C CYS A 21 3.95 12.33 9.34
N PHE A 22 4.05 12.33 8.02
CA PHE A 22 3.94 11.15 7.17
C PHE A 22 5.27 10.98 6.43
N VAL A 23 5.88 9.80 6.46
CA VAL A 23 7.16 9.51 5.84
C VAL A 23 7.08 8.22 5.05
N GLU A 24 7.17 8.30 3.73
CA GLU A 24 7.14 7.13 2.86
C GLU A 24 8.55 6.55 2.67
N LYS A 25 8.69 5.26 2.89
CA LYS A 25 9.91 4.46 2.66
C LYS A 25 11.20 5.11 3.20
N PRO A 26 11.30 5.39 4.52
CA PRO A 26 12.50 5.94 5.12
C PRO A 26 13.71 5.01 4.98
N SER A 27 14.92 5.51 5.29
CA SER A 27 16.10 4.65 5.40
C SER A 27 15.93 3.58 6.48
N ILE A 28 16.71 2.49 6.40
CA ILE A 28 16.65 1.40 7.39
C ILE A 28 16.96 1.91 8.80
N GLU A 29 17.87 2.84 8.95
CA GLU A 29 18.26 3.43 10.22
C GLU A 29 17.05 4.17 10.84
N LYS A 30 16.42 5.06 10.07
CA LYS A 30 15.22 5.77 10.51
C LYS A 30 14.03 4.83 10.76
N ALA A 31 13.85 3.81 9.94
CA ALA A 31 12.80 2.83 10.14
C ALA A 31 12.95 2.09 11.48
N LYS A 32 14.18 1.77 11.92
CA LYS A 32 14.45 1.17 13.23
C LYS A 32 14.13 2.12 14.38
N GLU A 33 14.42 3.42 14.23
CA GLU A 33 14.05 4.43 15.21
C GLU A 33 12.52 4.54 15.33
N TYR A 34 11.80 4.58 14.20
CA TYR A 34 10.35 4.67 14.18
C TYR A 34 9.65 3.46 14.79
N VAL A 35 10.17 2.25 14.55
CA VAL A 35 9.62 1.03 15.17
C VAL A 35 9.83 1.00 16.69
N ALA A 36 10.88 1.66 17.19
CA ALA A 36 11.15 1.75 18.63
C ALA A 36 10.35 2.87 19.33
N ASP A 37 9.75 3.79 18.58
CA ASP A 37 8.96 4.90 19.09
C ASP A 37 7.47 4.57 19.00
N GLU A 38 6.79 4.54 20.14
CA GLU A 38 5.35 4.21 20.25
C GLU A 38 4.41 5.20 19.55
N LEU A 39 4.92 6.39 19.16
CA LEU A 39 4.15 7.39 18.41
C LEU A 39 4.13 7.15 16.89
N TYR A 40 4.85 6.14 16.41
CA TYR A 40 4.86 5.79 14.99
C TYR A 40 4.03 4.55 14.68
N LEU A 41 3.27 4.63 13.62
CA LEU A 41 2.48 3.54 13.06
C LEU A 41 2.93 3.25 11.62
N TRP A 42 2.78 2.01 11.18
CA TRP A 42 2.94 1.69 9.76
C TRP A 42 1.74 2.21 8.95
N ASN A 43 2.04 2.83 7.83
CA ASN A 43 1.03 3.16 6.83
C ASN A 43 0.57 1.87 6.13
N SER A 44 -0.72 1.56 6.25
CA SER A 44 -1.33 0.42 5.55
C SER A 44 -1.71 0.73 4.09
N GLY A 45 -1.58 1.99 3.66
CA GLY A 45 -2.03 2.44 2.34
C GLY A 45 -3.55 2.51 2.19
N MET A 46 -4.31 2.45 3.29
CA MET A 46 -5.76 2.59 3.27
C MET A 46 -6.15 4.03 3.61
N PHE A 47 -6.58 4.76 2.59
CA PHE A 47 -6.97 6.16 2.71
C PHE A 47 -8.48 6.33 2.57
N VAL A 48 -9.05 7.19 3.41
CA VAL A 48 -10.47 7.58 3.36
C VAL A 48 -10.57 9.09 3.38
N TRP A 49 -11.19 9.67 2.39
CA TRP A 49 -11.39 11.11 2.26
C TRP A 49 -12.71 11.48 1.57
N LYS A 50 -13.13 12.72 1.73
CA LYS A 50 -14.17 13.27 0.90
C LYS A 50 -13.61 13.55 -0.50
N VAL A 51 -14.39 13.30 -1.55
CA VAL A 51 -13.98 13.57 -2.93
C VAL A 51 -13.54 15.01 -3.14
N SER A 52 -14.26 15.98 -2.56
CA SER A 52 -13.87 17.40 -2.63
C SER A 52 -12.49 17.65 -2.02
N THR A 53 -12.22 17.07 -0.84
CA THR A 53 -10.94 17.24 -0.14
C THR A 53 -9.76 16.72 -0.94
N ILE A 54 -9.88 15.50 -1.49
CA ILE A 54 -8.77 14.94 -2.29
C ILE A 54 -8.55 15.70 -3.60
N LEU A 55 -9.61 16.19 -4.24
CA LEU A 55 -9.50 17.04 -5.43
C LEU A 55 -8.83 18.38 -5.12
N ASP A 56 -9.13 19.00 -3.97
CA ASP A 56 -8.46 20.22 -3.51
C ASP A 56 -6.97 19.95 -3.23
N CYS A 57 -6.63 18.78 -2.68
CA CYS A 57 -5.24 18.35 -2.49
C CYS A 57 -4.52 18.18 -3.82
N PHE A 58 -5.12 17.53 -4.82
CA PHE A 58 -4.54 17.43 -6.16
C PHE A 58 -4.29 18.81 -6.75
N LYS A 59 -5.28 19.70 -6.68
CA LYS A 59 -5.15 21.07 -7.18
C LYS A 59 -4.01 21.85 -6.49
N LYS A 60 -3.83 21.65 -5.17
CA LYS A 60 -2.80 22.35 -4.37
C LYS A 60 -1.40 21.77 -4.57
N PHE A 61 -1.26 20.44 -4.57
CA PHE A 61 0.03 19.77 -4.45
C PHE A 61 0.51 19.10 -5.75
N MET A 62 -0.42 18.81 -6.67
CA MET A 62 -0.15 18.17 -7.96
C MET A 62 -0.97 18.84 -9.08
N PRO A 63 -0.75 20.16 -9.34
CA PRO A 63 -1.61 20.95 -10.24
C PRO A 63 -1.65 20.40 -11.68
N ASP A 64 -0.52 19.95 -12.22
CA ASP A 64 -0.46 19.40 -13.57
C ASP A 64 -1.27 18.11 -13.71
N THR A 65 -1.19 17.24 -12.69
CA THR A 65 -2.02 16.04 -12.60
C THR A 65 -3.49 16.41 -12.49
N TYR A 66 -3.84 17.43 -11.69
CA TYR A 66 -5.21 17.90 -11.54
C TYR A 66 -5.80 18.39 -12.86
N GLU A 67 -5.06 19.18 -13.65
CA GLU A 67 -5.50 19.66 -14.96
C GLU A 67 -5.72 18.51 -15.95
N GLY A 68 -4.82 17.52 -15.97
CA GLY A 68 -5.00 16.31 -16.80
C GLY A 68 -6.24 15.51 -16.39
N LEU A 69 -6.48 15.36 -15.07
CA LEU A 69 -7.68 14.69 -14.56
C LEU A 69 -8.97 15.45 -14.93
N LEU A 70 -8.95 16.79 -14.99
CA LEU A 70 -10.11 17.58 -15.45
C LEU A 70 -10.43 17.31 -16.91
N LYS A 71 -9.43 17.19 -17.79
CA LYS A 71 -9.64 16.86 -19.20
C LYS A 71 -10.24 15.45 -19.34
N ILE A 72 -9.66 14.47 -18.65
CA ILE A 72 -10.19 13.10 -18.63
C ILE A 72 -11.64 13.09 -18.13
N LYS A 73 -11.92 13.79 -17.02
CA LYS A 73 -13.27 13.90 -16.46
C LYS A 73 -14.27 14.48 -17.46
N ALA A 74 -13.87 15.48 -18.23
CA ALA A 74 -14.76 16.11 -19.22
C ALA A 74 -15.15 15.15 -20.37
N ALA A 75 -14.32 14.15 -20.66
CA ALA A 75 -14.57 13.15 -21.69
C ALA A 75 -15.36 11.91 -21.20
N VAL A 76 -15.45 11.70 -19.88
CA VAL A 76 -16.15 10.53 -19.32
C VAL A 76 -17.60 10.46 -19.79
N GLY A 77 -17.99 9.30 -20.32
CA GLY A 77 -19.34 9.07 -20.86
C GLY A 77 -19.58 9.62 -22.26
N THR A 78 -18.55 10.19 -22.93
CA THR A 78 -18.62 10.63 -24.31
C THR A 78 -17.99 9.62 -25.28
N ALA A 79 -18.16 9.81 -26.59
CA ALA A 79 -17.52 8.99 -27.62
C ALA A 79 -15.96 9.12 -27.60
N ASP A 80 -15.43 10.20 -27.03
CA ASP A 80 -14.00 10.52 -27.01
C ASP A 80 -13.29 10.05 -25.75
N GLU A 81 -13.98 9.41 -24.79
CA GLU A 81 -13.45 9.01 -23.47
C GLU A 81 -12.12 8.26 -23.59
N ASN A 82 -12.08 7.19 -24.39
CA ASN A 82 -10.87 6.38 -24.54
C ASN A 82 -9.72 7.17 -25.21
N ALA A 83 -10.04 7.95 -26.24
CA ALA A 83 -9.03 8.74 -26.95
C ALA A 83 -8.39 9.81 -26.03
N VAL A 84 -9.21 10.47 -25.20
CA VAL A 84 -8.71 11.46 -24.23
C VAL A 84 -7.92 10.79 -23.13
N LEU A 85 -8.38 9.64 -22.61
CA LEU A 85 -7.66 8.88 -21.58
C LEU A 85 -6.28 8.44 -22.07
N GLU A 86 -6.18 7.87 -23.27
CA GLU A 86 -4.92 7.43 -23.87
C GLU A 86 -3.96 8.61 -24.16
N ALA A 87 -4.51 9.79 -24.48
CA ALA A 87 -3.70 10.98 -24.74
C ALA A 87 -3.20 11.66 -23.45
N GLU A 88 -4.02 11.76 -22.42
CA GLU A 88 -3.71 12.54 -21.21
C GLU A 88 -3.02 11.70 -20.11
N PHE A 89 -3.47 10.45 -19.86
CA PHE A 89 -2.99 9.64 -18.75
C PHE A 89 -1.47 9.39 -18.77
N PRO A 90 -0.82 9.08 -19.91
CA PRO A 90 0.64 8.88 -19.96
C PRO A 90 1.45 10.15 -19.67
N ASN A 91 0.84 11.32 -19.76
CA ASN A 91 1.48 12.60 -19.49
C ASN A 91 1.34 13.07 -18.05
N LEU A 92 0.54 12.36 -17.22
CA LEU A 92 0.43 12.67 -15.81
C LEU A 92 1.73 12.33 -15.08
N GLU A 93 2.06 13.09 -14.04
CA GLU A 93 3.20 12.82 -13.20
C GLU A 93 3.05 11.44 -12.52
N SER A 94 4.04 10.56 -12.71
CA SER A 94 4.07 9.23 -12.09
C SER A 94 4.50 9.33 -10.62
N GLN A 95 3.62 9.82 -9.77
CA GLN A 95 3.86 10.00 -8.34
C GLN A 95 2.69 9.41 -7.53
N SER A 96 3.00 8.64 -6.47
CA SER A 96 1.95 8.13 -5.58
C SER A 96 1.34 9.26 -4.75
N VAL A 97 0.11 9.06 -4.27
CA VAL A 97 -0.56 10.00 -3.35
C VAL A 97 0.20 10.17 -2.04
N ASP A 98 0.98 9.16 -1.63
CA ASP A 98 1.82 9.22 -0.43
C ASP A 98 2.82 10.36 -0.52
N TYR A 99 3.64 10.42 -1.58
CA TYR A 99 4.60 11.50 -1.82
C TYR A 99 3.95 12.79 -2.33
N GLY A 100 2.96 12.65 -3.20
CA GLY A 100 2.34 13.79 -3.87
C GLY A 100 1.47 14.62 -2.94
N ILE A 101 0.80 13.97 -1.99
CA ILE A 101 -0.23 14.59 -1.15
C ILE A 101 0.03 14.34 0.33
N MET A 102 0.18 13.06 0.77
CA MET A 102 0.17 12.73 2.20
C MET A 102 1.35 13.33 2.97
N GLU A 103 2.53 13.40 2.38
CA GLU A 103 3.70 14.06 2.99
C GLU A 103 3.59 15.59 3.06
N LYS A 104 2.62 16.20 2.35
CA LYS A 104 2.48 17.66 2.20
C LYS A 104 1.20 18.22 2.82
N ALA A 105 0.23 17.36 3.12
CA ALA A 105 -1.07 17.81 3.61
C ALA A 105 -1.04 18.12 5.11
N ASP A 106 -1.70 19.21 5.50
CA ASP A 106 -1.68 19.74 6.86
C ASP A 106 -2.76 19.15 7.79
N SER A 107 -3.75 18.43 7.24
CA SER A 107 -4.92 17.95 8.00
C SER A 107 -5.16 16.48 7.74
N ILE A 108 -4.29 15.63 8.28
CA ILE A 108 -4.39 14.19 8.21
C ILE A 108 -4.72 13.65 9.59
N TYR A 109 -5.57 12.65 9.63
CA TYR A 109 -5.87 11.87 10.83
C TYR A 109 -5.54 10.41 10.59
N THR A 110 -5.03 9.73 11.61
CA THR A 110 -4.79 8.29 11.57
C THR A 110 -5.72 7.57 12.54
N LEU A 111 -6.13 6.37 12.15
CA LEU A 111 -6.89 5.45 12.97
C LEU A 111 -6.02 4.20 13.21
N PRO A 112 -5.45 4.02 14.40
CA PRO A 112 -4.68 2.83 14.72
C PRO A 112 -5.52 1.57 14.58
N GLY A 113 -4.98 0.55 13.91
CA GLY A 113 -5.63 -0.73 13.71
C GLY A 113 -4.73 -1.89 14.16
N ASN A 114 -5.33 -2.85 14.85
CA ASN A 114 -4.65 -4.11 15.22
C ASN A 114 -5.52 -5.29 14.77
N PHE A 115 -5.46 -5.62 13.49
CA PHE A 115 -6.26 -6.65 12.85
C PHE A 115 -5.42 -7.65 12.05
N GLY A 116 -4.11 -7.71 12.31
CA GLY A 116 -3.20 -8.64 11.63
C GLY A 116 -2.92 -8.26 10.17
N TRP A 117 -2.84 -6.96 9.88
CA TRP A 117 -2.50 -6.48 8.54
C TRP A 117 -1.09 -6.92 8.12
N ASP A 118 -0.96 -7.37 6.88
CA ASP A 118 0.31 -7.62 6.19
C ASP A 118 0.18 -7.17 4.74
N ASP A 119 1.22 -6.54 4.20
CA ASP A 119 1.29 -6.20 2.78
C ASP A 119 1.69 -7.44 1.97
N VAL A 120 0.71 -8.08 1.36
CA VAL A 120 0.88 -9.31 0.57
C VAL A 120 1.26 -8.98 -0.88
N GLY A 121 2.25 -8.11 -1.05
CA GLY A 121 2.73 -7.66 -2.36
C GLY A 121 3.65 -8.66 -3.10
N SER A 122 3.99 -9.79 -2.50
CA SER A 122 4.87 -10.80 -3.10
C SER A 122 4.57 -12.21 -2.59
N TRP A 123 5.00 -13.24 -3.33
CA TRP A 123 4.88 -14.64 -2.91
C TRP A 123 5.58 -14.92 -1.57
N LEU A 124 6.66 -14.20 -1.25
CA LEU A 124 7.35 -14.34 0.03
C LEU A 124 6.47 -13.93 1.22
N ALA A 125 5.55 -12.99 1.02
CA ALA A 125 4.59 -12.58 2.05
C ALA A 125 3.63 -13.71 2.42
N VAL A 126 3.28 -14.59 1.47
CA VAL A 126 2.40 -15.73 1.71
C VAL A 126 2.96 -16.65 2.80
N GLY A 127 4.30 -16.81 2.86
CA GLY A 127 4.98 -17.57 3.92
C GLY A 127 4.79 -17.00 5.33
N ARG A 128 4.50 -15.69 5.47
CA ARG A 128 4.25 -15.05 6.77
C ARG A 128 2.82 -15.23 7.25
N ILE A 129 1.86 -15.26 6.33
CA ILE A 129 0.43 -15.23 6.66
C ILE A 129 -0.25 -16.61 6.62
N LYS A 130 0.28 -17.56 5.85
CA LYS A 130 -0.23 -18.93 5.78
C LYS A 130 0.52 -19.86 6.74
N LYS A 131 -0.15 -20.94 7.13
CA LYS A 131 0.47 -21.98 7.95
C LYS A 131 1.57 -22.69 7.17
N ASN A 132 2.75 -22.77 7.77
CA ASN A 132 3.91 -23.49 7.25
C ASN A 132 3.95 -24.92 7.77
N ASP A 133 4.52 -25.83 6.99
CA ASP A 133 4.93 -27.16 7.46
C ASP A 133 6.26 -27.10 8.27
N ASP A 134 6.74 -28.26 8.77
CA ASP A 134 7.98 -28.38 9.56
C ASP A 134 9.24 -27.98 8.76
N ASN A 135 9.16 -27.90 7.45
CA ASN A 135 10.21 -27.45 6.54
C ASN A 135 10.04 -25.99 6.08
N SER A 136 9.13 -25.25 6.74
CA SER A 136 8.80 -23.86 6.39
C SER A 136 8.21 -23.71 4.98
N ASN A 137 7.57 -24.73 4.43
CA ASN A 137 6.84 -24.64 3.18
C ASN A 137 5.38 -24.25 3.43
N VAL A 138 4.83 -23.45 2.53
CA VAL A 138 3.37 -23.29 2.38
C VAL A 138 2.93 -24.20 1.24
N ILE A 139 2.13 -25.19 1.55
CA ILE A 139 1.64 -26.17 0.57
C ILE A 139 0.10 -26.09 0.49
N ASN A 140 -0.40 -25.93 -0.71
CA ASN A 140 -1.81 -25.98 -1.00
C ASN A 140 -2.08 -26.82 -2.26
N GLY A 141 -3.02 -27.76 -2.18
CA GLY A 141 -3.38 -28.67 -3.26
C GLY A 141 -2.70 -30.05 -3.17
N ASN A 142 -2.72 -30.78 -4.30
CA ASN A 142 -2.14 -32.12 -4.39
C ASN A 142 -0.63 -32.04 -4.65
N VAL A 143 0.17 -32.09 -3.60
CA VAL A 143 1.61 -31.85 -3.65
C VAL A 143 2.41 -32.96 -2.98
N VAL A 144 3.47 -33.42 -3.63
CA VAL A 144 4.52 -34.29 -3.05
C VAL A 144 5.82 -33.48 -3.01
N ALA A 145 6.27 -33.14 -1.80
CA ALA A 145 7.48 -32.37 -1.58
C ALA A 145 8.58 -33.24 -0.94
N VAL A 146 9.66 -33.50 -1.67
CA VAL A 146 10.81 -34.29 -1.20
C VAL A 146 12.02 -33.37 -1.04
N ASN A 147 12.59 -33.28 0.17
CA ASN A 147 13.73 -32.41 0.48
C ASN A 147 13.53 -30.95 0.04
N THR A 148 12.26 -30.47 0.09
CA THR A 148 11.86 -29.11 -0.28
C THR A 148 11.69 -28.27 0.99
N LYS A 149 12.26 -27.05 1.04
CA LYS A 149 12.24 -26.17 2.20
C LYS A 149 12.00 -24.71 1.80
N GLY A 150 11.24 -23.97 2.64
CA GLY A 150 11.02 -22.51 2.48
C GLY A 150 10.27 -22.14 1.21
N CYS A 151 9.49 -23.06 0.64
CA CYS A 151 8.80 -22.87 -0.62
C CYS A 151 7.31 -22.58 -0.43
N VAL A 152 6.77 -21.77 -1.33
CA VAL A 152 5.31 -21.61 -1.50
C VAL A 152 4.89 -22.42 -2.73
N ILE A 153 4.06 -23.42 -2.53
CA ILE A 153 3.58 -24.33 -3.58
C ILE A 153 2.07 -24.26 -3.61
N GLU A 154 1.55 -23.60 -4.63
CA GLU A 154 0.10 -23.46 -4.87
C GLU A 154 -0.30 -24.36 -6.05
N GLY A 155 -0.93 -25.48 -5.75
CA GLY A 155 -1.45 -26.43 -6.71
C GLY A 155 -2.98 -26.44 -6.70
N GLY A 156 -3.58 -26.77 -7.85
CA GLY A 156 -4.98 -27.10 -7.95
C GLY A 156 -5.19 -28.62 -7.87
N GLU A 157 -5.98 -29.17 -8.80
CA GLU A 157 -6.28 -30.61 -8.90
C GLU A 157 -5.07 -31.44 -9.42
N LYS A 158 -4.16 -30.79 -10.16
CA LYS A 158 -2.98 -31.48 -10.74
C LYS A 158 -1.98 -31.80 -9.64
N LEU A 159 -1.35 -32.99 -9.76
CA LEU A 159 -0.23 -33.34 -8.90
C LEU A 159 0.98 -32.46 -9.22
N ILE A 160 1.55 -31.83 -8.19
CA ILE A 160 2.81 -31.13 -8.23
C ILE A 160 3.83 -31.95 -7.43
N ALA A 161 4.93 -32.32 -8.04
CA ALA A 161 6.04 -32.97 -7.35
C ALA A 161 7.26 -32.06 -7.35
N THR A 162 7.86 -31.82 -6.17
CA THR A 162 9.08 -31.04 -6.00
C THR A 162 10.14 -31.85 -5.31
N VAL A 163 11.38 -31.71 -5.76
CA VAL A 163 12.55 -32.42 -5.19
C VAL A 163 13.72 -31.46 -5.03
N GLY A 164 14.21 -31.34 -3.80
CA GLY A 164 15.43 -30.58 -3.49
C GLY A 164 15.34 -29.07 -3.67
N LEU A 165 14.14 -28.46 -3.66
CA LEU A 165 13.97 -27.01 -3.75
C LEU A 165 14.26 -26.31 -2.41
N ARG A 166 14.80 -25.08 -2.53
CA ARG A 166 15.10 -24.20 -1.38
C ARG A 166 14.89 -22.75 -1.74
#